data_67c3fe321e408b79395fc1030fd9eea9
#
_entry.id   67c3fe321e408b79395fc1030fd9eea9
#
_cell.length_a   1.000
_cell.length_b   1.000
_cell.length_c   1.000
_cell.angle_alpha   90.00
_cell.angle_beta   90.00
_cell.angle_gamma   90.00
#
_symmetry.space_group_name_H-M   'P 1'
#
loop_
_entity.id
_entity.type
_entity.pdbx_description
1 polymer ?
#
loop_
_entity_poly.entity_id
_entity_poly.type
_entity_poly.pdbx_seq_one_letter_code
_entity_poly.pdbx_strand_id
1 'polypeptide(L)'
;MLLHLFALLVAVSTAVLIFAGGLVTSTGSGLSVPDWPTTYGWSMFTFPLDKMVGGIRYEHTHRLIASGVGFLIVILAGWLWRTEPRAWVRNLGYAALAAVVTQGILAGITVLWYLPDPVSIAHAGLAQLVFCLTVTLALVTSPGWKSAYEPSRAMKVRDDRILPRIALITTILIYLQILVGATMRHTDAGLAIPDFPLAFGHLIPPVWDGKIAVHFAHRVGALVVASMVIATAGHALYHHGRRGELRRPSILLLSLVAVQITLGALTILSGKQFVINSLHVVTGAAVLGTSLVLTLRAHRPRFAFDATPQAYGSAA
;
A
#
# COMPACT_ATOMS: atom_id res chain seq x y z
N MET A 1 6.94 14.49 -18.87
CA MET A 1 5.61 13.84 -18.93
C MET A 1 5.72 12.32 -18.98
N LEU A 2 6.49 11.73 -19.88
CA LEU A 2 6.62 10.26 -20.02
C LEU A 2 7.06 9.54 -18.74
N LEU A 3 8.09 10.04 -18.04
CA LEU A 3 8.55 9.45 -16.78
C LEU A 3 7.42 9.38 -15.71
N HIS A 4 6.60 10.43 -15.61
CA HIS A 4 5.45 10.42 -14.70
C HIS A 4 4.40 9.37 -15.09
N LEU A 5 4.05 9.28 -16.37
CA LEU A 5 3.10 8.27 -16.85
C LEU A 5 3.61 6.85 -16.61
N PHE A 6 4.92 6.64 -16.81
CA PHE A 6 5.54 5.35 -16.52
C PHE A 6 5.55 5.04 -15.02
N ALA A 7 5.88 6.02 -14.16
CA ALA A 7 5.80 5.84 -12.70
C ALA A 7 4.36 5.55 -12.23
N LEU A 8 3.35 6.18 -12.87
CA LEU A 8 1.95 5.89 -12.60
C LEU A 8 1.58 4.45 -13.03
N LEU A 9 2.03 4.01 -14.21
CA LEU A 9 1.86 2.62 -14.66
C LEU A 9 2.44 1.65 -13.63
N VAL A 10 3.66 1.90 -13.13
CA VAL A 10 4.30 1.05 -12.10
C VAL A 10 3.46 1.02 -10.82
N ALA A 11 2.95 2.16 -10.35
CA ALA A 11 2.12 2.21 -9.15
C ALA A 11 0.80 1.44 -9.32
N VAL A 12 0.13 1.59 -10.47
CA VAL A 12 -1.11 0.84 -10.80
C VAL A 12 -0.82 -0.66 -10.90
N SER A 13 0.27 -1.05 -11.59
CA SER A 13 0.67 -2.46 -11.70
C SER A 13 1.00 -3.07 -10.34
N THR A 14 1.59 -2.29 -9.42
CA THR A 14 1.84 -2.74 -8.04
C THR A 14 0.51 -2.95 -7.27
N ALA A 15 -0.50 -2.10 -7.46
CA ALA A 15 -1.83 -2.31 -6.86
C ALA A 15 -2.50 -3.58 -7.42
N VAL A 16 -2.39 -3.83 -8.72
CA VAL A 16 -2.87 -5.09 -9.35
C VAL A 16 -2.13 -6.30 -8.79
N LEU A 17 -0.82 -6.20 -8.55
CA LEU A 17 -0.04 -7.25 -7.92
C LEU A 17 -0.50 -7.54 -6.49
N ILE A 18 -0.81 -6.51 -5.69
CA ILE A 18 -1.38 -6.68 -4.34
C ILE A 18 -2.72 -7.40 -4.40
N PHE A 19 -3.59 -7.06 -5.35
CA PHE A 19 -4.86 -7.77 -5.56
C PHE A 19 -4.63 -9.24 -5.92
N ALA A 20 -3.72 -9.53 -6.86
CA ALA A 20 -3.35 -10.90 -7.25
C ALA A 20 -2.80 -11.70 -6.06
N GLY A 21 -1.93 -11.12 -5.23
CA GLY A 21 -1.46 -11.73 -3.98
C GLY A 21 -2.59 -11.95 -2.97
N GLY A 22 -3.56 -11.02 -2.94
CA GLY A 22 -4.81 -11.18 -2.21
C GLY A 22 -5.60 -12.41 -2.64
N LEU A 23 -5.71 -12.67 -3.94
CA LEU A 23 -6.37 -13.88 -4.48
C LEU A 23 -5.63 -15.16 -4.09
N VAL A 24 -4.29 -15.19 -4.21
CA VAL A 24 -3.48 -16.36 -3.81
C VAL A 24 -3.78 -16.77 -2.37
N THR A 25 -3.72 -15.81 -1.44
CA THR A 25 -3.98 -16.12 -0.02
C THR A 25 -5.45 -16.45 0.24
N SER A 26 -6.40 -15.74 -0.43
CA SER A 26 -7.85 -15.94 -0.22
C SER A 26 -8.36 -17.28 -0.75
N THR A 27 -7.67 -17.86 -1.73
CA THR A 27 -7.99 -19.18 -2.31
C THR A 27 -7.18 -20.32 -1.69
N GLY A 28 -6.31 -20.02 -0.71
CA GLY A 28 -5.41 -21.01 -0.11
C GLY A 28 -4.36 -21.56 -1.09
N SER A 29 -4.01 -20.79 -2.14
CA SER A 29 -3.17 -21.26 -3.24
C SER A 29 -1.67 -21.00 -3.05
N GLY A 30 -1.24 -20.52 -1.89
CA GLY A 30 0.15 -20.08 -1.67
C GLY A 30 1.23 -21.17 -1.70
N LEU A 31 0.84 -22.45 -1.75
CA LEU A 31 1.72 -23.62 -1.93
C LEU A 31 1.26 -24.51 -3.09
N SER A 32 0.49 -23.96 -4.03
CA SER A 32 0.07 -24.71 -5.22
C SER A 32 1.21 -24.93 -6.20
N VAL A 33 2.32 -24.19 -6.06
CA VAL A 33 3.57 -24.33 -6.80
C VAL A 33 4.70 -24.47 -5.77
N PRO A 34 5.16 -25.70 -5.49
CA PRO A 34 6.03 -25.97 -4.33
C PRO A 34 7.50 -25.58 -4.53
N ASP A 35 7.90 -25.22 -5.75
CA ASP A 35 9.27 -24.87 -6.11
C ASP A 35 9.41 -23.35 -6.40
N TRP A 36 10.63 -22.86 -6.27
CA TRP A 36 10.99 -21.48 -6.56
C TRP A 36 12.49 -21.39 -6.96
N PRO A 37 12.88 -20.66 -7.99
CA PRO A 37 12.08 -19.73 -8.83
C PRO A 37 11.33 -20.41 -10.00
N THR A 38 11.36 -21.70 -10.10
CA THR A 38 10.71 -22.51 -11.13
C THR A 38 9.22 -22.74 -10.82
N THR A 39 8.51 -23.39 -11.75
CA THR A 39 7.13 -23.87 -11.61
C THR A 39 7.10 -25.33 -12.04
N TYR A 40 7.08 -26.27 -11.08
CA TYR A 40 7.20 -27.71 -11.30
C TYR A 40 8.39 -28.07 -12.21
N GLY A 41 9.57 -27.47 -11.92
CA GLY A 41 10.80 -27.64 -12.68
C GLY A 41 10.89 -26.91 -14.01
N TRP A 42 9.81 -26.31 -14.48
CA TRP A 42 9.80 -25.46 -15.68
C TRP A 42 10.26 -24.04 -15.36
N SER A 43 10.83 -23.35 -16.36
CA SER A 43 10.92 -21.90 -16.26
C SER A 43 9.52 -21.31 -16.10
N MET A 44 9.33 -20.36 -15.15
CA MET A 44 8.01 -19.77 -14.94
C MET A 44 7.44 -19.07 -16.19
N PHE A 45 8.31 -18.65 -17.14
CA PHE A 45 7.87 -17.99 -18.37
C PHE A 45 7.45 -18.95 -19.49
N THR A 46 7.77 -20.24 -19.34
CA THR A 46 7.45 -21.28 -20.35
C THR A 46 6.57 -22.39 -19.79
N PHE A 47 6.00 -22.18 -18.60
CA PHE A 47 5.07 -23.15 -18.00
C PHE A 47 3.82 -23.30 -18.88
N PRO A 48 3.41 -24.54 -19.22
CA PRO A 48 2.28 -24.77 -20.11
C PRO A 48 0.96 -24.25 -19.56
N LEU A 49 0.21 -23.50 -20.40
CA LEU A 49 -1.06 -22.86 -19.98
C LEU A 49 -2.15 -23.89 -19.64
N ASP A 50 -2.16 -25.06 -20.30
CA ASP A 50 -3.08 -26.17 -20.03
C ASP A 50 -2.89 -26.77 -18.64
N LYS A 51 -1.71 -26.61 -18.03
CA LYS A 51 -1.40 -27.02 -16.66
C LYS A 51 -1.74 -25.99 -15.59
N MET A 52 -2.14 -24.79 -15.97
CA MET A 52 -2.54 -23.72 -15.05
C MET A 52 -3.96 -23.94 -14.50
N VAL A 53 -4.15 -25.01 -13.72
CA VAL A 53 -5.44 -25.42 -13.16
C VAL A 53 -5.51 -25.19 -11.66
N GLY A 54 -6.71 -25.08 -11.10
CA GLY A 54 -6.94 -24.96 -9.66
C GLY A 54 -6.14 -23.81 -9.02
N GLY A 55 -5.42 -24.08 -7.93
CA GLY A 55 -4.59 -23.11 -7.21
C GLY A 55 -3.39 -22.62 -8.00
N ILE A 56 -2.83 -23.46 -8.89
CA ILE A 56 -1.67 -23.11 -9.72
C ILE A 56 -1.93 -21.85 -10.53
N ARG A 57 -3.12 -21.68 -11.10
CA ARG A 57 -3.47 -20.49 -11.89
C ARG A 57 -3.34 -19.19 -11.07
N TYR A 58 -3.70 -19.19 -9.79
CA TYR A 58 -3.60 -18.01 -8.94
C TYR A 58 -2.14 -17.72 -8.56
N GLU A 59 -1.44 -18.73 -8.04
CA GLU A 59 -0.07 -18.55 -7.58
C GLU A 59 0.88 -18.26 -8.75
N HIS A 60 0.82 -19.03 -9.83
CA HIS A 60 1.67 -18.83 -10.99
C HIS A 60 1.41 -17.48 -11.68
N THR A 61 0.14 -17.08 -11.85
CA THR A 61 -0.21 -15.75 -12.39
C THR A 61 0.33 -14.65 -11.50
N HIS A 62 0.24 -14.78 -10.17
CA HIS A 62 0.82 -13.82 -9.23
C HIS A 62 2.33 -13.69 -9.42
N ARG A 63 3.06 -14.79 -9.58
CA ARG A 63 4.52 -14.81 -9.85
C ARG A 63 4.88 -14.13 -11.17
N LEU A 64 4.10 -14.35 -12.23
CA LEU A 64 4.30 -13.67 -13.52
C LEU A 64 4.08 -12.16 -13.41
N ILE A 65 2.99 -11.72 -12.77
CA ILE A 65 2.73 -10.29 -12.52
C ILE A 65 3.84 -9.69 -11.66
N ALA A 66 4.30 -10.40 -10.61
CA ALA A 66 5.39 -9.96 -9.74
C ALA A 66 6.71 -9.76 -10.51
N SER A 67 7.04 -10.69 -11.41
CA SER A 67 8.21 -10.57 -12.29
C SER A 67 8.08 -9.37 -13.23
N GLY A 68 6.90 -9.14 -13.80
CA GLY A 68 6.60 -7.98 -14.65
C GLY A 68 6.74 -6.66 -13.88
N VAL A 69 6.16 -6.56 -12.67
CA VAL A 69 6.28 -5.37 -11.81
C VAL A 69 7.73 -5.14 -11.39
N GLY A 70 8.46 -6.20 -11.02
CA GLY A 70 9.88 -6.12 -10.72
C GLY A 70 10.68 -5.54 -11.88
N PHE A 71 10.44 -6.01 -13.09
CA PHE A 71 11.07 -5.50 -14.31
C PHE A 71 10.73 -4.02 -14.58
N LEU A 72 9.46 -3.63 -14.41
CA LEU A 72 9.05 -2.23 -14.53
C LEU A 72 9.75 -1.33 -13.50
N ILE A 73 9.97 -1.80 -12.26
CA ILE A 73 10.70 -1.06 -11.22
C ILE A 73 12.18 -0.92 -11.59
N VAL A 74 12.81 -1.94 -12.18
CA VAL A 74 14.20 -1.85 -12.69
C VAL A 74 14.30 -0.76 -13.76
N ILE A 75 13.38 -0.75 -14.74
CA ILE A 75 13.34 0.28 -15.77
C ILE A 75 13.14 1.67 -15.16
N LEU A 76 12.19 1.80 -14.20
CA LEU A 76 11.93 3.08 -13.53
C LEU A 76 13.15 3.60 -12.79
N ALA A 77 13.85 2.74 -12.03
CA ALA A 77 15.07 3.10 -11.30
C ALA A 77 16.19 3.55 -12.27
N GLY A 78 16.42 2.82 -13.35
CA GLY A 78 17.38 3.18 -14.40
C GLY A 78 17.03 4.49 -15.13
N TRP A 79 15.76 4.72 -15.37
CA TRP A 79 15.29 5.98 -15.98
C TRP A 79 15.50 7.16 -15.04
N LEU A 80 15.09 7.03 -13.76
CA LEU A 80 15.33 8.05 -12.73
C LEU A 80 16.82 8.35 -12.57
N TRP A 81 17.67 7.33 -12.55
CA TRP A 81 19.13 7.50 -12.46
C TRP A 81 19.67 8.41 -13.57
N ARG A 82 19.18 8.23 -14.81
CA ARG A 82 19.67 8.96 -15.98
C ARG A 82 19.08 10.37 -16.14
N THR A 83 17.84 10.59 -15.74
CA THR A 83 17.09 11.79 -16.14
C THR A 83 16.61 12.66 -14.99
N GLU A 84 16.60 12.17 -13.75
CA GLU A 84 16.08 12.92 -12.61
C GLU A 84 17.23 13.66 -11.89
N PRO A 85 17.24 15.01 -11.87
CA PRO A 85 18.33 15.76 -11.25
C PRO A 85 18.32 15.69 -9.73
N ARG A 86 17.13 15.50 -9.09
CA ARG A 86 16.98 15.49 -7.65
C ARG A 86 17.50 14.19 -7.05
N ALA A 87 18.60 14.26 -6.28
CA ALA A 87 19.25 13.08 -5.68
C ALA A 87 18.29 12.25 -4.81
N TRP A 88 17.47 12.92 -3.99
CA TRP A 88 16.51 12.22 -3.11
C TRP A 88 15.47 11.42 -3.89
N VAL A 89 15.05 11.87 -5.11
CA VAL A 89 14.11 11.09 -5.95
C VAL A 89 14.81 9.88 -6.55
N ARG A 90 16.09 10.02 -6.98
CA ARG A 90 16.89 8.86 -7.42
C ARG A 90 17.05 7.83 -6.31
N ASN A 91 17.31 8.30 -5.08
CA ASN A 91 17.43 7.42 -3.90
C ASN A 91 16.12 6.67 -3.60
N LEU A 92 14.94 7.29 -3.81
CA LEU A 92 13.66 6.60 -3.73
C LEU A 92 13.54 5.50 -4.81
N GLY A 93 14.05 5.75 -6.02
CA GLY A 93 14.13 4.74 -7.08
C GLY A 93 15.00 3.54 -6.67
N TYR A 94 16.17 3.80 -6.08
CA TYR A 94 17.05 2.74 -5.57
C TYR A 94 16.41 1.99 -4.38
N ALA A 95 15.71 2.71 -3.49
CA ALA A 95 14.97 2.09 -2.39
C ALA A 95 13.84 1.17 -2.90
N ALA A 96 13.11 1.60 -3.95
CA ALA A 96 12.08 0.76 -4.58
C ALA A 96 12.69 -0.51 -5.22
N LEU A 97 13.84 -0.37 -5.88
CA LEU A 97 14.57 -1.51 -6.45
C LEU A 97 15.05 -2.48 -5.35
N ALA A 98 15.67 -1.97 -4.29
CA ALA A 98 16.11 -2.80 -3.17
C ALA A 98 14.91 -3.51 -2.50
N ALA A 99 13.81 -2.79 -2.29
CA ALA A 99 12.60 -3.34 -1.68
C ALA A 99 11.97 -4.45 -2.55
N VAL A 100 11.92 -4.30 -3.88
CA VAL A 100 11.35 -5.33 -4.75
C VAL A 100 12.25 -6.56 -4.86
N VAL A 101 13.58 -6.41 -4.79
CA VAL A 101 14.52 -7.54 -4.70
C VAL A 101 14.30 -8.30 -3.39
N THR A 102 14.22 -7.58 -2.27
CA THR A 102 13.91 -8.19 -0.96
C THR A 102 12.56 -8.89 -0.98
N GLN A 103 11.56 -8.31 -1.66
CA GLN A 103 10.23 -8.90 -1.83
C GLN A 103 10.29 -10.25 -2.57
N GLY A 104 11.12 -10.34 -3.63
CA GLY A 104 11.35 -11.60 -4.35
C GLY A 104 12.00 -12.67 -3.47
N ILE A 105 13.00 -12.29 -2.65
CA ILE A 105 13.65 -13.20 -1.69
C ILE A 105 12.63 -13.70 -0.65
N LEU A 106 11.84 -12.80 -0.05
CA LEU A 106 10.79 -13.18 0.91
C LEU A 106 9.76 -14.12 0.26
N ALA A 107 9.37 -13.86 -1.00
CA ALA A 107 8.46 -14.74 -1.74
C ALA A 107 9.04 -16.15 -1.91
N GLY A 108 10.33 -16.26 -2.22
CA GLY A 108 11.02 -17.57 -2.27
C GLY A 108 11.00 -18.27 -0.91
N ILE A 109 11.33 -17.56 0.16
CA ILE A 109 11.33 -18.10 1.53
C ILE A 109 9.91 -18.55 1.94
N THR A 110 8.84 -17.79 1.61
CA THR A 110 7.46 -18.20 1.94
C THR A 110 7.11 -19.54 1.32
N VAL A 111 7.55 -19.83 0.09
CA VAL A 111 7.27 -21.09 -0.59
C VAL A 111 8.16 -22.22 -0.03
N LEU A 112 9.47 -22.01 0.03
CA LEU A 112 10.43 -23.03 0.42
C LEU A 112 10.32 -23.47 1.89
N TRP A 113 9.75 -22.60 2.75
CA TRP A 113 9.57 -22.87 4.18
C TRP A 113 8.09 -23.07 4.56
N TYR A 114 7.24 -23.39 3.59
CA TYR A 114 5.83 -23.76 3.81
C TYR A 114 5.02 -22.67 4.54
N LEU A 115 5.13 -21.42 4.06
CA LEU A 115 4.36 -20.24 4.52
C LEU A 115 4.52 -19.91 6.02
N PRO A 116 5.73 -19.69 6.57
CA PRO A 116 5.87 -19.30 7.96
C PRO A 116 5.16 -17.96 8.19
N ASP A 117 4.30 -17.87 9.22
CA ASP A 117 3.51 -16.68 9.52
C ASP A 117 4.35 -15.39 9.59
N PRO A 118 5.50 -15.32 10.31
CA PRO A 118 6.29 -14.09 10.38
C PRO A 118 6.82 -13.64 9.03
N VAL A 119 7.25 -14.57 8.17
CA VAL A 119 7.78 -14.26 6.84
C VAL A 119 6.66 -13.81 5.90
N SER A 120 5.50 -14.47 5.96
CA SER A 120 4.31 -14.13 5.19
C SER A 120 3.76 -12.75 5.57
N ILE A 121 3.75 -12.42 6.86
CA ILE A 121 3.37 -11.09 7.38
C ILE A 121 4.38 -10.03 6.93
N ALA A 122 5.69 -10.32 7.01
CA ALA A 122 6.74 -9.41 6.55
C ALA A 122 6.65 -9.17 5.04
N HIS A 123 6.40 -10.21 4.22
CA HIS A 123 6.17 -10.12 2.78
C HIS A 123 4.96 -9.22 2.48
N ALA A 124 3.83 -9.41 3.18
CA ALA A 124 2.65 -8.57 3.03
C ALA A 124 2.91 -7.10 3.42
N GLY A 125 3.62 -6.87 4.53
CA GLY A 125 3.99 -5.52 5.00
C GLY A 125 4.95 -4.82 4.03
N LEU A 126 5.98 -5.50 3.55
CA LEU A 126 6.93 -4.95 2.58
C LEU A 126 6.25 -4.64 1.24
N ALA A 127 5.26 -5.43 0.79
CA ALA A 127 4.48 -5.14 -0.40
C ALA A 127 3.79 -3.76 -0.32
N GLN A 128 3.27 -3.39 0.86
CA GLN A 128 2.68 -2.07 1.08
C GLN A 128 3.73 -0.95 1.03
N LEU A 129 4.96 -1.19 1.51
CA LEU A 129 6.05 -0.22 1.41
C LEU A 129 6.51 -0.04 -0.04
N VAL A 130 6.62 -1.13 -0.82
CA VAL A 130 6.88 -1.05 -2.27
C VAL A 130 5.81 -0.21 -2.96
N PHE A 131 4.53 -0.45 -2.63
CA PHE A 131 3.43 0.35 -3.17
C PHE A 131 3.53 1.82 -2.77
N CYS A 132 3.84 2.13 -1.51
CA CYS A 132 4.07 3.50 -1.05
C CYS A 132 5.22 4.18 -1.82
N LEU A 133 6.33 3.48 -2.08
CA LEU A 133 7.44 4.00 -2.86
C LEU A 133 7.04 4.30 -4.31
N THR A 134 6.31 3.40 -4.96
CA THR A 134 5.84 3.60 -6.35
C THR A 134 4.82 4.74 -6.45
N VAL A 135 3.89 4.87 -5.50
CA VAL A 135 2.95 6.01 -5.41
C VAL A 135 3.70 7.32 -5.18
N THR A 136 4.71 7.32 -4.29
CA THR A 136 5.55 8.50 -4.05
C THR A 136 6.28 8.92 -5.32
N LEU A 137 6.93 7.98 -6.02
CA LEU A 137 7.62 8.24 -7.28
C LEU A 137 6.66 8.78 -8.35
N ALA A 138 5.46 8.22 -8.47
CA ALA A 138 4.43 8.74 -9.36
C ALA A 138 4.03 10.18 -9.01
N LEU A 139 3.85 10.48 -7.72
CA LEU A 139 3.48 11.81 -7.25
C LEU A 139 4.60 12.84 -7.52
N VAL A 140 5.84 12.54 -7.10
CA VAL A 140 6.95 13.53 -7.15
C VAL A 140 7.50 13.76 -8.56
N THR A 141 7.23 12.85 -9.49
CA THR A 141 7.52 13.03 -10.92
C THR A 141 6.42 13.77 -11.68
N SER A 142 5.24 13.97 -11.07
CA SER A 142 4.10 14.61 -11.73
C SER A 142 4.37 16.09 -12.07
N PRO A 143 3.78 16.59 -13.17
CA PRO A 143 3.90 18.02 -13.53
C PRO A 143 3.41 18.95 -12.39
N GLY A 144 2.29 18.59 -11.75
CA GLY A 144 1.75 19.39 -10.65
C GLY A 144 2.63 19.42 -9.39
N TRP A 145 3.50 18.40 -9.19
CA TRP A 145 4.51 18.45 -8.12
C TRP A 145 5.72 19.30 -8.53
N LYS A 146 6.13 19.24 -9.80
CA LYS A 146 7.29 19.94 -10.33
C LYS A 146 7.02 21.43 -10.61
N SER A 147 5.75 21.80 -10.91
CA SER A 147 5.40 23.19 -11.20
C SER A 147 5.77 24.10 -10.03
N ALA A 148 6.29 25.26 -10.40
CA ALA A 148 6.83 26.24 -9.48
C ALA A 148 5.85 26.53 -8.33
N TYR A 149 6.41 26.54 -7.16
CA TYR A 149 5.78 26.89 -5.94
C TYR A 149 5.35 28.37 -5.94
N GLU A 150 4.06 28.66 -5.89
CA GLU A 150 3.58 30.02 -5.64
C GLU A 150 3.77 30.36 -4.16
N PRO A 151 4.61 31.34 -3.81
CA PRO A 151 4.91 31.70 -2.41
C PRO A 151 3.66 32.01 -1.57
N SER A 152 2.62 32.61 -2.16
CA SER A 152 1.38 32.95 -1.50
C SER A 152 0.54 31.73 -1.05
N ARG A 153 0.61 30.63 -1.83
CA ARG A 153 -0.07 29.39 -1.46
C ARG A 153 0.71 28.60 -0.41
N ALA A 154 2.03 28.76 -0.42
CA ALA A 154 2.91 28.14 0.55
C ALA A 154 2.74 28.65 1.96
N MET A 155 2.63 29.96 2.11
CA MET A 155 2.57 30.59 3.41
C MET A 155 1.41 30.02 4.24
N LYS A 156 0.20 29.85 3.64
CA LYS A 156 -0.96 29.29 4.36
C LYS A 156 -0.80 27.84 4.81
N VAL A 157 -0.04 27.00 4.04
CA VAL A 157 0.25 25.62 4.47
C VAL A 157 1.38 25.57 5.49
N ARG A 158 2.32 26.51 5.42
CA ARG A 158 3.42 26.62 6.39
C ARG A 158 2.91 27.01 7.77
N ASP A 159 1.84 27.78 7.86
CA ASP A 159 1.22 28.19 9.12
C ASP A 159 0.36 27.08 9.75
N ASP A 160 -0.18 26.14 8.94
CA ASP A 160 -0.89 24.97 9.45
C ASP A 160 0.10 23.88 9.84
N ARG A 161 0.44 23.83 11.13
CA ARG A 161 1.30 22.77 11.70
C ARG A 161 0.52 21.50 12.07
N ILE A 162 -0.80 21.56 12.07
CA ILE A 162 -1.68 20.46 12.48
C ILE A 162 -1.82 19.45 11.35
N LEU A 163 -2.25 19.89 10.15
CA LEU A 163 -2.51 19.00 9.02
C LEU A 163 -1.34 18.05 8.69
N PRO A 164 -0.08 18.53 8.54
CA PRO A 164 1.02 17.63 8.25
C PRO A 164 1.23 16.55 9.32
N ARG A 165 1.07 16.90 10.60
CA ARG A 165 1.26 15.98 11.72
C ARG A 165 0.16 14.90 11.76
N ILE A 166 -1.12 15.33 11.74
CA ILE A 166 -2.23 14.37 11.80
C ILE A 166 -2.28 13.50 10.56
N ALA A 167 -1.95 14.02 9.36
CA ALA A 167 -1.87 13.23 8.14
C ALA A 167 -0.77 12.15 8.22
N LEU A 168 0.40 12.50 8.75
CA LEU A 168 1.48 11.53 8.96
C LEU A 168 1.07 10.45 9.97
N ILE A 169 0.51 10.83 11.12
CA ILE A 169 0.04 9.89 12.14
C ILE A 169 -1.02 8.97 11.54
N THR A 170 -1.99 9.52 10.80
CA THR A 170 -3.03 8.73 10.12
C THR A 170 -2.43 7.72 9.15
N THR A 171 -1.44 8.12 8.34
CA THR A 171 -0.76 7.22 7.40
C THR A 171 -0.03 6.08 8.12
N ILE A 172 0.66 6.38 9.21
CA ILE A 172 1.33 5.37 10.04
C ILE A 172 0.31 4.41 10.66
N LEU A 173 -0.79 4.92 11.22
CA LEU A 173 -1.85 4.09 11.82
C LEU A 173 -2.51 3.18 10.79
N ILE A 174 -2.74 3.66 9.56
CA ILE A 174 -3.26 2.82 8.46
C ILE A 174 -2.27 1.69 8.15
N TYR A 175 -0.98 1.96 8.06
CA TYR A 175 0.03 0.93 7.81
C TYR A 175 0.07 -0.11 8.95
N LEU A 176 0.07 0.32 10.19
CA LEU A 176 0.02 -0.59 11.36
C LEU A 176 -1.26 -1.43 11.36
N GLN A 177 -2.41 -0.85 11.01
CA GLN A 177 -3.68 -1.55 10.88
C GLN A 177 -3.64 -2.63 9.78
N ILE A 178 -2.94 -2.36 8.67
CA ILE A 178 -2.72 -3.35 7.62
C ILE A 178 -1.85 -4.51 8.15
N LEU A 179 -0.83 -4.24 8.95
CA LEU A 179 -0.01 -5.29 9.57
C LEU A 179 -0.82 -6.16 10.54
N VAL A 180 -1.70 -5.55 11.36
CA VAL A 180 -2.63 -6.32 12.22
C VAL A 180 -3.57 -7.18 11.37
N GLY A 181 -4.08 -6.64 10.25
CA GLY A 181 -4.89 -7.41 9.31
C GLY A 181 -4.12 -8.54 8.62
N ALA A 182 -2.85 -8.32 8.27
CA ALA A 182 -1.97 -9.36 7.74
C ALA A 182 -1.72 -10.46 8.77
N THR A 183 -1.47 -10.09 10.03
CA THR A 183 -1.34 -11.05 11.14
C THR A 183 -2.61 -11.87 11.29
N MET A 184 -3.78 -11.22 11.38
CA MET A 184 -5.07 -11.90 11.47
C MET A 184 -5.27 -12.90 10.31
N ARG A 185 -4.84 -12.54 9.11
CA ARG A 185 -4.99 -13.36 7.91
C ARG A 185 -4.09 -14.58 7.92
N HIS A 186 -2.81 -14.43 8.27
CA HIS A 186 -1.81 -15.51 8.24
C HIS A 186 -1.89 -16.43 9.46
N THR A 187 -2.48 -15.99 10.56
CA THR A 187 -2.76 -16.83 11.75
C THR A 187 -4.16 -17.48 11.71
N ASP A 188 -4.86 -17.42 10.57
CA ASP A 188 -6.25 -17.94 10.42
C ASP A 188 -7.25 -17.40 11.45
N ALA A 189 -7.03 -16.16 11.90
CA ALA A 189 -7.92 -15.49 12.85
C ALA A 189 -9.11 -14.75 12.20
N GLY A 190 -9.19 -14.71 10.86
CA GLY A 190 -10.13 -13.86 10.12
C GLY A 190 -11.62 -14.16 10.33
N LEU A 191 -11.99 -15.35 10.83
CA LEU A 191 -13.35 -15.69 11.23
C LEU A 191 -13.45 -16.09 12.71
N ALA A 192 -12.44 -15.78 13.53
CA ALA A 192 -12.47 -16.08 14.96
C ALA A 192 -13.65 -15.40 15.69
N ILE A 193 -14.14 -14.27 15.17
CA ILE A 193 -15.39 -13.62 15.60
C ILE A 193 -16.35 -13.66 14.40
N PRO A 194 -17.41 -14.51 14.42
CA PRO A 194 -18.21 -14.81 13.23
C PRO A 194 -19.28 -13.77 12.90
N ASP A 195 -19.63 -12.90 13.83
CA ASP A 195 -20.67 -11.88 13.69
C ASP A 195 -20.10 -10.46 13.49
N PHE A 196 -20.93 -9.56 12.96
CA PHE A 196 -20.61 -8.14 12.76
C PHE A 196 -21.91 -7.31 12.85
N PRO A 197 -21.93 -6.16 13.55
CA PRO A 197 -20.80 -5.45 14.17
C PRO A 197 -20.41 -5.98 15.56
N LEU A 198 -21.20 -6.86 16.15
CA LEU A 198 -20.99 -7.43 17.48
C LEU A 198 -19.91 -8.52 17.47
N ALA A 199 -19.52 -8.97 18.66
CA ALA A 199 -18.61 -10.07 18.91
C ALA A 199 -19.30 -11.12 19.80
N PHE A 200 -19.78 -12.20 19.18
CA PHE A 200 -20.63 -13.22 19.85
C PHE A 200 -21.89 -12.61 20.49
N GLY A 201 -22.54 -11.67 19.78
CA GLY A 201 -23.72 -10.94 20.29
C GLY A 201 -23.42 -9.82 21.30
N HIS A 202 -22.15 -9.59 21.66
CA HIS A 202 -21.69 -8.58 22.62
C HIS A 202 -20.83 -7.50 21.98
N LEU A 203 -20.63 -6.35 22.65
CA LEU A 203 -19.69 -5.32 22.20
C LEU A 203 -18.22 -5.74 22.41
N ILE A 204 -17.96 -6.51 23.47
CA ILE A 204 -16.66 -7.05 23.80
C ILE A 204 -16.80 -8.58 23.84
N PRO A 205 -15.85 -9.35 23.24
CA PRO A 205 -15.93 -10.80 23.26
C PRO A 205 -16.04 -11.34 24.70
N PRO A 206 -17.01 -12.26 24.99
CA PRO A 206 -17.14 -12.85 26.30
C PRO A 206 -16.08 -13.92 26.59
N VAL A 207 -15.42 -14.42 25.54
CA VAL A 207 -14.33 -15.41 25.61
C VAL A 207 -13.14 -14.92 24.83
N TRP A 208 -11.93 -15.31 25.25
CA TRP A 208 -10.69 -14.84 24.66
C TRP A 208 -9.72 -15.98 24.39
N ASP A 209 -9.17 -15.97 23.19
CA ASP A 209 -7.97 -16.68 22.79
C ASP A 209 -7.11 -15.79 21.89
N GLY A 210 -5.95 -16.27 21.42
CA GLY A 210 -5.06 -15.49 20.61
C GLY A 210 -5.67 -15.05 19.27
N LYS A 211 -6.51 -15.86 18.64
CA LYS A 211 -7.17 -15.53 17.37
C LYS A 211 -8.29 -14.50 17.57
N ILE A 212 -9.10 -14.66 18.60
CA ILE A 212 -10.14 -13.69 18.98
C ILE A 212 -9.50 -12.35 19.31
N ALA A 213 -8.39 -12.34 20.08
CA ALA A 213 -7.70 -11.13 20.45
C ALA A 213 -7.17 -10.36 19.23
N VAL A 214 -6.52 -11.02 18.26
CA VAL A 214 -6.04 -10.39 17.04
C VAL A 214 -7.21 -9.88 16.19
N HIS A 215 -8.29 -10.65 16.03
CA HIS A 215 -9.47 -10.22 15.28
C HIS A 215 -10.14 -9.00 15.93
N PHE A 216 -10.32 -9.02 17.25
CA PHE A 216 -10.90 -7.89 17.97
C PHE A 216 -10.00 -6.65 17.91
N ALA A 217 -8.67 -6.81 18.07
CA ALA A 217 -7.70 -5.72 17.90
C ALA A 217 -7.78 -5.11 16.49
N HIS A 218 -7.98 -5.93 15.44
CA HIS A 218 -8.19 -5.43 14.08
C HIS A 218 -9.47 -4.58 13.97
N ARG A 219 -10.56 -4.96 14.61
CA ARG A 219 -11.83 -4.19 14.62
C ARG A 219 -11.68 -2.86 15.36
N VAL A 220 -11.07 -2.88 16.55
CA VAL A 220 -10.80 -1.67 17.33
C VAL A 220 -9.85 -0.74 16.58
N GLY A 221 -8.78 -1.28 16.01
CA GLY A 221 -7.86 -0.53 15.18
C GLY A 221 -8.53 0.11 13.96
N ALA A 222 -9.49 -0.58 13.32
CA ALA A 222 -10.28 -0.02 12.22
C ALA A 222 -11.11 1.20 12.66
N LEU A 223 -11.70 1.18 13.86
CA LEU A 223 -12.41 2.34 14.42
C LEU A 223 -11.46 3.52 14.68
N VAL A 224 -10.28 3.25 15.24
CA VAL A 224 -9.24 4.28 15.47
C VAL A 224 -8.81 4.90 14.15
N VAL A 225 -8.50 4.07 13.14
CA VAL A 225 -8.12 4.54 11.79
C VAL A 225 -9.24 5.35 11.15
N ALA A 226 -10.49 4.89 11.20
CA ALA A 226 -11.64 5.62 10.65
C ALA A 226 -11.79 6.98 11.30
N SER A 227 -11.71 7.07 12.64
CA SER A 227 -11.77 8.33 13.39
C SER A 227 -10.63 9.29 12.98
N MET A 228 -9.40 8.78 12.85
CA MET A 228 -8.25 9.58 12.43
C MET A 228 -8.37 10.04 10.98
N VAL A 229 -8.90 9.22 10.07
CA VAL A 229 -9.19 9.60 8.68
C VAL A 229 -10.24 10.70 8.64
N ILE A 230 -11.34 10.58 9.41
CA ILE A 230 -12.39 11.61 9.49
C ILE A 230 -11.81 12.93 10.03
N ALA A 231 -11.02 12.87 11.09
CA ALA A 231 -10.37 14.05 11.66
C ALA A 231 -9.41 14.71 10.66
N THR A 232 -8.55 13.94 10.00
CA THR A 232 -7.56 14.45 9.05
C THR A 232 -8.21 15.03 7.79
N ALA A 233 -9.14 14.29 7.19
CA ALA A 233 -9.84 14.73 5.99
C ALA A 233 -10.78 15.91 6.32
N GLY A 234 -11.48 15.86 7.46
CA GLY A 234 -12.31 16.95 7.95
C GLY A 234 -11.52 18.25 8.15
N HIS A 235 -10.36 18.17 8.83
CA HIS A 235 -9.45 19.30 8.99
C HIS A 235 -8.98 19.86 7.63
N ALA A 236 -8.56 18.99 6.72
CA ALA A 236 -8.12 19.39 5.38
C ALA A 236 -9.24 20.05 4.57
N LEU A 237 -10.46 19.52 4.63
CA LEU A 237 -11.62 20.08 3.92
C LEU A 237 -12.07 21.41 4.51
N TYR A 238 -12.07 21.53 5.83
CA TYR A 238 -12.50 22.76 6.52
C TYR A 238 -11.51 23.91 6.29
N HIS A 239 -10.21 23.69 6.51
CA HIS A 239 -9.20 24.75 6.44
C HIS A 239 -8.62 24.96 5.04
N HIS A 240 -8.64 23.92 4.18
CA HIS A 240 -7.99 23.92 2.86
C HIS A 240 -8.92 23.49 1.72
N GLY A 241 -10.23 23.49 1.91
CA GLY A 241 -11.22 22.98 0.96
C GLY A 241 -11.20 23.62 -0.44
N ARG A 242 -10.64 24.83 -0.57
CA ARG A 242 -10.44 25.49 -1.88
C ARG A 242 -9.20 24.97 -2.64
N ARG A 243 -8.33 24.19 -1.99
CA ARG A 243 -7.09 23.66 -2.56
C ARG A 243 -7.34 22.26 -3.11
N GLY A 244 -7.50 22.16 -4.43
CA GLY A 244 -7.81 20.91 -5.11
C GLY A 244 -6.82 19.77 -4.80
N GLU A 245 -5.55 20.10 -4.58
CA GLU A 245 -4.50 19.14 -4.24
C GLU A 245 -4.67 18.49 -2.86
N LEU A 246 -5.34 19.13 -1.92
CA LEU A 246 -5.67 18.57 -0.60
C LEU A 246 -7.12 18.05 -0.56
N ARG A 247 -8.06 18.79 -1.18
CA ARG A 247 -9.48 18.41 -1.19
C ARG A 247 -9.74 17.06 -1.84
N ARG A 248 -9.16 16.82 -3.05
CA ARG A 248 -9.41 15.58 -3.81
C ARG A 248 -8.96 14.32 -3.05
N PRO A 249 -7.73 14.24 -2.53
CA PRO A 249 -7.32 13.05 -1.76
C PRO A 249 -8.11 12.93 -0.45
N SER A 250 -8.54 14.02 0.19
CA SER A 250 -9.36 13.97 1.41
C SER A 250 -10.75 13.36 1.16
N ILE A 251 -11.43 13.77 0.09
CA ILE A 251 -12.72 13.18 -0.30
C ILE A 251 -12.53 11.70 -0.68
N LEU A 252 -11.52 11.39 -1.50
CA LEU A 252 -11.23 10.02 -1.90
C LEU A 252 -10.92 9.12 -0.68
N LEU A 253 -10.16 9.63 0.29
CA LEU A 253 -9.80 8.90 1.49
C LEU A 253 -11.03 8.55 2.34
N LEU A 254 -11.97 9.49 2.52
CA LEU A 254 -13.25 9.23 3.21
C LEU A 254 -14.08 8.17 2.49
N SER A 255 -14.19 8.28 1.16
CA SER A 255 -14.92 7.30 0.34
C SER A 255 -14.30 5.90 0.42
N LEU A 256 -12.97 5.82 0.33
CA LEU A 256 -12.25 4.54 0.40
C LEU A 256 -12.38 3.88 1.78
N VAL A 257 -12.36 4.66 2.87
CA VAL A 257 -12.56 4.09 4.22
C VAL A 257 -13.99 3.56 4.39
N ALA A 258 -14.99 4.24 3.86
CA ALA A 258 -16.36 3.72 3.87
C ALA A 258 -16.46 2.39 3.11
N VAL A 259 -15.88 2.30 1.91
CA VAL A 259 -15.80 1.05 1.12
C VAL A 259 -15.00 -0.01 1.88
N GLN A 260 -13.89 0.34 2.53
CA GLN A 260 -13.04 -0.57 3.28
C GLN A 260 -13.78 -1.23 4.45
N ILE A 261 -14.54 -0.45 5.22
CA ILE A 261 -15.35 -0.95 6.34
C ILE A 261 -16.44 -1.89 5.81
N THR A 262 -17.12 -1.50 4.73
CA THR A 262 -18.14 -2.33 4.07
C THR A 262 -17.57 -3.66 3.62
N LEU A 263 -16.41 -3.64 2.91
CA LEU A 263 -15.74 -4.87 2.47
C LEU A 263 -15.28 -5.73 3.65
N GLY A 264 -14.83 -5.11 4.76
CA GLY A 264 -14.49 -5.82 5.99
C GLY A 264 -15.67 -6.56 6.60
N ALA A 265 -16.84 -5.90 6.70
CA ALA A 265 -18.08 -6.51 7.15
C ALA A 265 -18.51 -7.67 6.23
N LEU A 266 -18.51 -7.43 4.91
CA LEU A 266 -18.85 -8.44 3.92
C LEU A 266 -17.88 -9.63 3.93
N THR A 267 -16.59 -9.43 4.23
CA THR A 267 -15.63 -10.53 4.38
C THR A 267 -16.05 -11.51 5.46
N ILE A 268 -16.55 -11.02 6.61
CA ILE A 268 -17.06 -11.85 7.69
C ILE A 268 -18.38 -12.50 7.29
N LEU A 269 -19.36 -11.70 6.87
CA LEU A 269 -20.72 -12.15 6.56
C LEU A 269 -20.78 -13.14 5.38
N SER A 270 -19.81 -13.09 4.46
CA SER A 270 -19.69 -14.03 3.33
C SER A 270 -18.83 -15.26 3.63
N GLY A 271 -18.34 -15.45 4.87
CA GLY A 271 -17.42 -16.53 5.20
C GLY A 271 -16.08 -16.46 4.45
N LYS A 272 -15.54 -15.26 4.28
CA LYS A 272 -14.29 -14.98 3.54
C LYS A 272 -14.38 -15.30 2.04
N GLN A 273 -15.48 -14.94 1.37
CA GLN A 273 -15.56 -15.06 -0.08
C GLN A 273 -14.33 -14.42 -0.74
N PHE A 274 -13.61 -15.18 -1.58
CA PHE A 274 -12.24 -14.88 -1.98
C PHE A 274 -12.09 -13.55 -2.74
N VAL A 275 -13.08 -13.14 -3.55
CA VAL A 275 -13.04 -11.86 -4.28
C VAL A 275 -13.24 -10.70 -3.30
N ILE A 276 -14.22 -10.78 -2.40
CA ILE A 276 -14.51 -9.73 -1.40
C ILE A 276 -13.30 -9.54 -0.49
N ASN A 277 -12.72 -10.64 0.00
CA ASN A 277 -11.53 -10.61 0.85
C ASN A 277 -10.31 -9.99 0.12
N SER A 278 -10.13 -10.29 -1.17
CA SER A 278 -9.04 -9.72 -1.99
C SER A 278 -9.27 -8.24 -2.31
N LEU A 279 -10.53 -7.83 -2.54
CA LEU A 279 -10.92 -6.43 -2.70
C LEU A 279 -10.67 -5.64 -1.41
N HIS A 280 -10.97 -6.22 -0.24
CA HIS A 280 -10.66 -5.61 1.05
C HIS A 280 -9.16 -5.32 1.20
N VAL A 281 -8.28 -6.24 0.76
CA VAL A 281 -6.82 -6.06 0.81
C VAL A 281 -6.36 -4.92 -0.10
N VAL A 282 -6.79 -4.89 -1.37
CA VAL A 282 -6.33 -3.84 -2.31
C VAL A 282 -6.95 -2.48 -1.99
N THR A 283 -8.18 -2.44 -1.46
CA THR A 283 -8.78 -1.19 -0.99
C THR A 283 -8.03 -0.64 0.22
N GLY A 284 -7.56 -1.51 1.14
CA GLY A 284 -6.65 -1.11 2.22
C GLY A 284 -5.35 -0.46 1.72
N ALA A 285 -4.76 -1.02 0.67
CA ALA A 285 -3.60 -0.42 -0.01
C ALA A 285 -3.96 0.95 -0.63
N ALA A 286 -5.13 1.09 -1.26
CA ALA A 286 -5.59 2.35 -1.82
C ALA A 286 -5.83 3.42 -0.73
N VAL A 287 -6.37 3.04 0.43
CA VAL A 287 -6.49 3.91 1.62
C VAL A 287 -5.11 4.41 2.05
N LEU A 288 -4.13 3.50 2.19
CA LEU A 288 -2.75 3.83 2.55
C LEU A 288 -2.11 4.79 1.53
N GLY A 289 -2.17 4.45 0.24
CA GLY A 289 -1.61 5.26 -0.84
C GLY A 289 -2.24 6.66 -0.92
N THR A 290 -3.56 6.76 -0.72
CA THR A 290 -4.28 8.06 -0.73
C THR A 290 -3.92 8.90 0.49
N SER A 291 -3.82 8.30 1.68
CA SER A 291 -3.36 8.96 2.90
C SER A 291 -1.92 9.45 2.75
N LEU A 292 -1.04 8.63 2.16
CA LEU A 292 0.34 9.03 1.85
C LEU A 292 0.40 10.22 0.89
N VAL A 293 -0.41 10.24 -0.16
CA VAL A 293 -0.51 11.39 -1.09
C VAL A 293 -0.94 12.65 -0.36
N LEU A 294 -1.94 12.56 0.52
CA LEU A 294 -2.37 13.69 1.35
C LEU A 294 -1.24 14.17 2.27
N THR A 295 -0.55 13.25 2.93
CA THR A 295 0.59 13.52 3.81
C THR A 295 1.73 14.23 3.07
N LEU A 296 2.15 13.70 1.92
CA LEU A 296 3.22 14.30 1.11
C LEU A 296 2.84 15.71 0.63
N ARG A 297 1.59 15.90 0.20
CA ARG A 297 1.10 17.23 -0.23
C ARG A 297 0.99 18.23 0.92
N ALA A 298 0.62 17.77 2.12
CA ALA A 298 0.62 18.60 3.33
C ALA A 298 2.05 19.01 3.76
N HIS A 299 3.06 18.15 3.50
CA HIS A 299 4.47 18.43 3.79
C HIS A 299 5.22 19.13 2.65
N ARG A 300 4.62 19.27 1.46
CA ARG A 300 5.28 19.81 0.26
C ARG A 300 6.08 21.10 0.48
N PRO A 301 5.65 22.07 1.28
CA PRO A 301 6.45 23.27 1.54
C PRO A 301 7.86 22.99 2.07
N ARG A 302 8.04 21.91 2.84
CA ARG A 302 9.35 21.51 3.38
C ARG A 302 10.31 20.99 2.30
N PHE A 303 9.79 20.23 1.33
CA PHE A 303 10.58 19.69 0.21
C PHE A 303 10.99 20.76 -0.81
N ALA A 304 10.26 21.90 -0.87
CA ALA A 304 10.60 22.99 -1.79
C ALA A 304 11.82 23.79 -1.35
N PHE A 305 12.07 23.88 -0.03
CA PHE A 305 13.23 24.61 0.51
C PHE A 305 14.56 23.90 0.29
N ASP A 306 14.57 22.54 0.28
CA ASP A 306 15.79 21.76 0.08
C ASP A 306 16.21 21.66 -1.41
N ALA A 307 15.35 22.10 -2.32
CA ALA A 307 15.58 22.01 -3.76
C ALA A 307 16.21 23.28 -4.38
N THR A 308 16.45 24.32 -3.60
CA THR A 308 17.10 25.54 -4.09
C THR A 308 18.63 25.29 -4.09
N PRO A 309 19.33 25.29 -5.26
CA PRO A 309 20.79 25.28 -5.25
C PRO A 309 21.27 26.53 -4.53
N GLN A 310 22.26 26.39 -3.68
CA GLN A 310 23.10 27.52 -3.23
C GLN A 310 23.85 28.10 -4.44
N ALA A 311 23.17 28.87 -5.25
CA ALA A 311 23.76 29.66 -6.31
C ALA A 311 23.67 31.11 -5.93
N TYR A 312 24.46 31.55 -4.96
CA TYR A 312 24.93 32.90 -4.82
C TYR A 312 26.15 32.92 -3.89
N GLY A 313 27.30 32.86 -4.51
CA GLY A 313 28.59 33.04 -3.86
C GLY A 313 29.73 33.04 -4.84
N SER A 314 29.73 34.00 -5.77
CA SER A 314 30.97 34.53 -6.36
C SER A 314 30.65 35.68 -7.29
N ALA A 315 30.53 36.87 -6.73
CA ALA A 315 30.77 38.10 -7.46
C ALA A 315 31.29 39.12 -6.43
N ALA A 316 32.60 39.11 -6.26
CA ALA A 316 33.40 40.24 -5.83
C ALA A 316 34.85 39.99 -6.32
#